data_23428945abc9ccf7140b4af834d620a4
#
_entry.id   23428945abc9ccf7140b4af834d620a4
#
_cell.length_a   1.000
_cell.length_b   1.000
_cell.length_c   1.000
_cell.angle_alpha   90.00
_cell.angle_beta   90.00
_cell.angle_gamma   90.00
#
_symmetry.space_group_name_H-M   'P 1'
#
loop_
_entity.id
_entity.type
_entity.pdbx_description
1 polymer ?
#
loop_
_entity_poly.entity_id
_entity_poly.type
_entity_poly.pdbx_seq_one_letter_code
_entity_poly.pdbx_strand_id
1 'polypeptide(L)'
;NDVIISYNTYKRKNPIGTFIAQQGDCILHQIVAKEKGTGSAMLNKFFEFMNPRRVILSVRSDNEIAKKFYVKNNMKLAGETSWSKGTLPGDVFVYNQ
;
A
#
# COMPACT_ATOMS: atom_id res chain seq x y z
N ASN A 1 13.75 -11.88 -8.76
CA ASN A 1 14.90 -11.21 -8.88
C ASN A 1 14.86 -9.82 -9.45
N ASP A 2 14.02 -9.47 -10.36
CA ASP A 2 13.93 -8.12 -10.86
C ASP A 2 12.76 -7.39 -10.25
N VAL A 3 12.64 -7.49 -8.92
CA VAL A 3 11.58 -6.83 -8.18
C VAL A 3 12.21 -6.04 -7.04
N ILE A 4 11.76 -4.81 -6.89
CA ILE A 4 12.19 -3.94 -5.80
C ILE A 4 10.96 -3.65 -4.94
N ILE A 5 11.08 -3.92 -3.65
CA ILE A 5 10.03 -3.60 -2.69
C ILE A 5 10.65 -2.73 -1.61
N SER A 6 10.07 -1.55 -1.42
CA SER A 6 10.52 -0.61 -0.39
C SER A 6 9.41 -0.43 0.62
N TYR A 7 9.71 -0.68 1.89
CA TYR A 7 8.72 -0.61 2.95
C TYR A 7 9.36 -0.24 4.27
N ASN A 8 8.51 0.17 5.22
CA ASN A 8 8.89 0.40 6.61
C ASN A 8 7.80 -0.12 7.53
N THR A 9 8.14 -0.34 8.79
CA THR A 9 7.13 -0.66 9.80
C THR A 9 7.01 0.51 10.76
N TYR A 10 5.79 0.79 11.21
CA TYR A 10 5.55 1.88 12.13
C TYR A 10 5.90 1.46 13.55
N LYS A 11 6.67 2.30 14.24
CA LYS A 11 7.04 2.07 15.64
C LYS A 11 6.00 2.61 16.60
N ARG A 12 5.08 3.44 16.09
CA ARG A 12 4.01 4.03 16.88
C ARG A 12 2.86 4.42 15.96
N LYS A 13 1.73 4.73 16.57
CA LYS A 13 0.55 5.20 15.83
C LYS A 13 0.89 6.41 14.99
N ASN A 14 0.38 6.44 13.76
CA ASN A 14 0.70 7.50 12.81
C ASN A 14 -0.48 7.73 11.86
N PRO A 15 -0.97 8.97 11.73
CA PRO A 15 -2.05 9.24 10.79
C PRO A 15 -1.56 9.27 9.35
N ILE A 16 -2.36 8.70 8.45
CA ILE A 16 -2.17 8.78 7.01
C ILE A 16 -3.48 9.31 6.45
N GLY A 17 -3.62 10.64 6.41
CA GLY A 17 -4.90 11.24 6.08
C GLY A 17 -5.96 10.85 7.10
N THR A 18 -7.07 10.29 6.63
CA THR A 18 -8.17 9.86 7.51
C THR A 18 -7.94 8.49 8.12
N PHE A 19 -6.92 7.76 7.67
CA PHE A 19 -6.58 6.45 8.19
C PHE A 19 -5.50 6.58 9.26
N ILE A 20 -5.57 5.76 10.30
CA ILE A 20 -4.57 5.80 11.37
C ILE A 20 -3.85 4.46 11.42
N ALA A 21 -2.56 4.48 11.08
CA ALA A 21 -1.71 3.30 11.20
C ALA A 21 -1.38 3.05 12.66
N GLN A 22 -1.28 1.79 13.03
CA GLN A 22 -0.97 1.37 14.39
C GLN A 22 0.46 0.86 14.47
N GLN A 23 0.97 0.76 15.68
CA GLN A 23 2.27 0.16 15.90
C GLN A 23 2.32 -1.24 15.29
N GLY A 24 3.36 -1.50 14.53
CA GLY A 24 3.54 -2.79 13.87
C GLY A 24 2.97 -2.88 12.46
N ASP A 25 2.19 -1.89 12.04
CA ASP A 25 1.71 -1.86 10.67
C ASP A 25 2.86 -1.59 9.71
N CYS A 26 2.74 -2.14 8.49
CA CYS A 26 3.73 -1.93 7.44
C CYS A 26 3.23 -0.90 6.44
N ILE A 27 4.06 0.06 6.10
CA ILE A 27 3.77 0.98 5.00
C ILE A 27 4.60 0.56 3.79
N LEU A 28 3.93 0.25 2.69
CA LEU A 28 4.58 -0.13 1.44
C LEU A 28 4.75 1.14 0.61
N HIS A 29 6.01 1.50 0.36
CA HIS A 29 6.33 2.72 -0.39
C HIS A 29 6.38 2.47 -1.88
N GLN A 30 6.94 1.34 -2.28
CA GLN A 30 7.18 1.08 -3.69
C GLN A 30 7.27 -0.41 -3.95
N ILE A 31 6.64 -0.82 -5.04
CA ILE A 31 6.84 -2.16 -5.58
C ILE A 31 7.04 -2.00 -7.08
N VAL A 32 8.16 -2.49 -7.57
CA VAL A 32 8.52 -2.41 -8.98
C VAL A 32 8.86 -3.79 -9.46
N ALA A 33 8.15 -4.26 -10.47
CA ALA A 33 8.42 -5.54 -11.11
C ALA A 33 8.89 -5.26 -12.54
N LYS A 34 10.05 -5.80 -12.88
CA LYS A 34 10.64 -5.56 -14.19
C LYS A 34 9.89 -6.29 -15.29
N GLU A 35 9.41 -7.49 -14.99
CA GLU A 35 8.66 -8.28 -15.94
C GLU A 35 7.18 -8.06 -15.81
N LYS A 36 6.51 -7.90 -16.95
CA LYS A 36 5.08 -7.71 -16.98
C LYS A 36 4.37 -8.95 -16.42
N GLY A 37 3.39 -8.72 -15.57
CA GLY A 37 2.58 -9.80 -15.01
C GLY A 37 3.13 -10.42 -13.73
N THR A 38 4.32 -10.03 -13.29
CA THR A 38 4.90 -10.59 -12.06
C THR A 38 4.53 -9.79 -10.81
N GLY A 39 3.95 -8.61 -10.99
CA GLY A 39 3.63 -7.73 -9.86
C GLY A 39 2.69 -8.35 -8.84
N SER A 40 1.63 -9.03 -9.31
CA SER A 40 0.66 -9.66 -8.40
C SER A 40 1.31 -10.77 -7.57
N ALA A 41 2.12 -11.63 -8.20
CA ALA A 41 2.77 -12.72 -7.49
C ALA A 41 3.71 -12.17 -6.42
N MET A 42 4.46 -11.13 -6.74
CA MET A 42 5.40 -10.55 -5.78
C MET A 42 4.69 -9.81 -4.65
N LEU A 43 3.61 -9.11 -4.96
CA LEU A 43 2.82 -8.44 -3.94
C LEU A 43 2.24 -9.47 -2.96
N ASN A 44 1.72 -10.58 -3.47
CA ASN A 44 1.16 -11.61 -2.60
C ASN A 44 2.23 -12.30 -1.76
N LYS A 45 3.41 -12.51 -2.31
CA LYS A 45 4.54 -13.03 -1.51
C LYS A 45 4.93 -12.06 -0.40
N PHE A 46 4.89 -10.77 -0.70
CA PHE A 46 5.18 -9.75 0.31
C PHE A 46 4.13 -9.79 1.42
N PHE A 47 2.85 -9.93 1.07
CA PHE A 47 1.80 -10.06 2.08
C PHE A 47 2.03 -11.27 2.98
N GLU A 48 2.40 -12.41 2.41
CA GLU A 48 2.70 -13.61 3.21
C GLU A 48 3.88 -13.36 4.14
N PHE A 49 4.90 -12.70 3.63
CA PHE A 49 6.09 -12.36 4.42
C PHE A 49 5.73 -11.46 5.60
N MET A 50 4.82 -10.52 5.40
CA MET A 50 4.43 -9.57 6.45
C MET A 50 3.34 -10.09 7.38
N ASN A 51 2.62 -11.16 7.01
CA ASN A 51 1.53 -11.70 7.82
C ASN A 51 2.00 -12.01 9.25
N PRO A 52 1.29 -11.64 10.30
CA PRO A 52 -0.07 -11.07 10.32
C PRO A 52 -0.14 -9.54 10.32
N ARG A 53 0.93 -8.84 9.97
CA ARG A 53 0.93 -7.38 9.96
C ARG A 53 0.02 -6.85 8.86
N ARG A 54 -0.64 -5.73 9.14
CA ARG A 54 -1.37 -5.02 8.09
C ARG A 54 -0.37 -4.34 7.16
N VAL A 55 -0.66 -4.35 5.88
CA VAL A 55 0.14 -3.65 4.88
C VAL A 55 -0.68 -2.49 4.34
N ILE A 56 -0.13 -1.30 4.41
CA ILE A 56 -0.82 -0.06 4.05
C ILE A 56 -0.06 0.59 2.90
N LEU A 57 -0.78 1.16 1.96
CA LEU A 57 -0.18 1.99 0.93
C LEU A 57 -1.14 3.10 0.57
N SER A 58 -0.61 4.14 -0.06
CA SER A 58 -1.45 5.19 -0.60
C SER A 58 -1.11 5.39 -2.07
N VAL A 59 -2.12 5.78 -2.84
CA VAL A 59 -2.01 5.95 -4.27
C VAL A 59 -2.86 7.15 -4.68
N ARG A 60 -2.47 7.84 -5.72
CA ARG A 60 -3.26 8.98 -6.20
C ARG A 60 -4.67 8.52 -6.56
N SER A 61 -5.65 9.32 -6.16
CA SER A 61 -7.06 8.96 -6.39
C SER A 61 -7.42 8.85 -7.87
N ASP A 62 -6.67 9.52 -8.75
CA ASP A 62 -6.91 9.46 -10.18
C ASP A 62 -6.17 8.31 -10.88
N ASN A 63 -5.39 7.54 -10.14
CA ASN A 63 -4.65 6.42 -10.72
C ASN A 63 -5.53 5.17 -10.71
N GLU A 64 -6.46 5.08 -11.67
CA GLU A 64 -7.43 4.00 -11.71
C GLU A 64 -6.78 2.63 -11.93
N ILE A 65 -5.73 2.59 -12.72
CA ILE A 65 -5.03 1.33 -13.00
C ILE A 65 -4.44 0.74 -11.74
N ALA A 66 -3.74 1.56 -10.95
CA ALA A 66 -3.14 1.10 -9.70
C ALA A 66 -4.21 0.70 -8.69
N LYS A 67 -5.29 1.48 -8.59
CA LYS A 67 -6.36 1.19 -7.65
C LYS A 67 -7.01 -0.16 -7.95
N LYS A 68 -7.28 -0.44 -9.23
CA LYS A 68 -7.84 -1.73 -9.63
C LYS A 68 -6.89 -2.87 -9.33
N PHE A 69 -5.60 -2.66 -9.53
CA PHE A 69 -4.58 -3.65 -9.24
C PHE A 69 -4.57 -4.01 -7.74
N TYR A 70 -4.64 -3.02 -6.87
CA TYR A 70 -4.63 -3.28 -5.44
C TYR A 70 -5.90 -3.97 -4.96
N VAL A 71 -7.06 -3.56 -5.48
CA VAL A 71 -8.33 -4.21 -5.14
C VAL A 71 -8.33 -5.67 -5.62
N LYS A 72 -7.82 -5.92 -6.81
CA LYS A 72 -7.68 -7.27 -7.35
C LYS A 72 -6.83 -8.16 -6.44
N ASN A 73 -5.87 -7.56 -5.76
CA ASN A 73 -4.95 -8.29 -4.89
C ASN A 73 -5.37 -8.23 -3.41
N ASN A 74 -6.66 -8.09 -3.18
CA ASN A 74 -7.27 -8.21 -1.84
C ASN A 74 -6.97 -7.06 -0.89
N MET A 75 -6.62 -5.91 -1.42
CA MET A 75 -6.53 -4.72 -0.59
C MET A 75 -7.88 -4.00 -0.56
N LYS A 76 -8.16 -3.33 0.52
CA LYS A 76 -9.42 -2.62 0.71
C LYS A 76 -9.15 -1.13 0.90
N LEU A 77 -10.04 -0.31 0.32
CA LEU A 77 -10.00 1.13 0.55
C LEU A 77 -10.31 1.40 2.01
N ALA A 78 -9.42 2.09 2.69
CA ALA A 78 -9.52 2.31 4.13
C ALA A 78 -9.53 3.78 4.51
N GLY A 79 -9.19 4.68 3.61
CA GLY A 79 -9.17 6.09 3.94
C GLY A 79 -8.72 6.94 2.78
N GLU A 80 -8.57 8.23 3.06
CA GLU A 80 -8.16 9.22 2.08
C GLU A 80 -7.02 10.03 2.65
N THR A 81 -6.12 10.46 1.77
CA THR A 81 -4.99 11.29 2.15
C THR A 81 -4.78 12.35 1.05
N SER A 82 -3.77 13.17 1.21
CA SER A 82 -3.44 14.15 0.19
C SER A 82 -1.97 14.52 0.29
N TRP A 83 -1.45 15.01 -0.82
CA TRP A 83 -0.08 15.53 -0.90
C TRP A 83 -0.15 16.95 -1.42
N SER A 84 1.01 17.64 -1.42
CA SER A 84 1.13 19.00 -1.93
C SER A 84 0.11 19.94 -1.30
N LYS A 85 0.04 19.91 0.03
CA LYS A 85 -0.86 20.77 0.80
C LYS A 85 -2.32 20.61 0.42
N GLY A 86 -2.71 19.38 0.11
CA GLY A 86 -4.10 19.07 -0.19
C GLY A 86 -4.50 19.18 -1.64
N THR A 87 -3.57 19.51 -2.54
CA THR A 87 -3.89 19.65 -3.96
C THR A 87 -3.86 18.33 -4.72
N LEU A 88 -3.25 17.30 -4.18
CA LEU A 88 -3.16 15.98 -4.81
C LEU A 88 -3.86 14.96 -3.92
N PRO A 89 -5.12 14.61 -4.21
CA PRO A 89 -5.83 13.64 -3.40
C PRO A 89 -5.30 12.22 -3.61
N GLY A 90 -5.35 11.43 -2.55
CA GLY A 90 -4.93 10.06 -2.58
C GLY A 90 -5.87 9.16 -1.81
N ASP A 91 -5.83 7.88 -2.14
CA ASP A 91 -6.59 6.84 -1.46
C ASP A 91 -5.64 5.95 -0.68
N VAL A 92 -6.09 5.53 0.50
CA VAL A 92 -5.31 4.64 1.36
C VAL A 92 -5.92 3.24 1.27
N PHE A 93 -5.09 2.27 0.94
CA PHE A 93 -5.50 0.87 0.86
C PHE A 93 -4.80 0.06 1.92
N VAL A 94 -5.48 -0.98 2.40
CA VAL A 94 -4.94 -1.82 3.45
C VAL A 94 -5.20 -3.29 3.14
N TYR A 95 -4.22 -4.13 3.46
CA TYR A 95 -4.31 -5.58 3.39
C TYR A 95 -4.28 -6.14 4.80
N ASN A 96 -5.09 -7.17 5.06
CA ASN A 96 -5.13 -7.87 6.34
C ASN A 96 -5.69 -6.98 7.47
N GLN A 97 -6.69 -6.21 7.13
CA GLN A 97 -7.36 -5.33 8.09
C GLN A 97 -8.15 -6.09 9.14
#